data_0a23e97ea955fcb532d29dadd7ca1dff
#
_entry.id   0a23e97ea955fcb532d29dadd7ca1dff
#
_cell.length_a   1.000
_cell.length_b   1.000
_cell.length_c   1.000
_cell.angle_alpha   90.00
_cell.angle_beta   90.00
_cell.angle_gamma   90.00
#
_symmetry.space_group_name_H-M   'P 1'
#
loop_
_entity.id
_entity.type
_entity.pdbx_description
1 polymer ?
#
loop_
_entity_poly.entity_id
_entity_poly.type
_entity_poly.pdbx_seq_one_letter_code
_entity_poly.pdbx_strand_id
1 'polypeptide(L)'
;MNGKGNRSKTAIAGFVSLAVILTACSTDKGSGPQDGKTGADTPAPKPSEPVELVFYGNSTQPEEYFNTYYGDAIRKKFPDYKIAYLQRTKGNEIENLVASGTRFDIYYATVGNFESALQSYGLQLDMNELIKKHGIDTSKFEPTLLEVMKLNTGGSIFGLPVQTSVEILYYNKSLFDKFGVSYPKDGMTWDNAAELSAKLTREDGGVQYYGYTTTINHMLRMNQFSLPRVDPKTGKPTINTDARWKTYYETLYGKMMAGEAYKKRFTENSTLAASDAFIKTKEAAMYAFPSQLYLTNPEEMKAMEWDIVSLPVFKELPGVGSQSYPMFFGVTKLSKQPDAAAEVLKYMVSEEFQLGLARKGWMSSLTSEAVRKAYAQDTPFKDKNYKALFVKPAPIAYAPEYDPSLISNYIKPALDMLQGKVDLNTSLRMAEEEATKTINSAKAK
;
A
#
# COMPACT_ATOMS: atom_id res chain seq x y z
N MET A 1 -29.19 25.99 45.79
CA MET A 1 -28.24 26.10 46.91
C MET A 1 -26.88 26.29 46.25
N ASN A 2 -26.44 27.50 46.02
CA ASN A 2 -25.52 28.35 46.81
C ASN A 2 -24.18 27.62 47.05
N GLY A 3 -23.02 28.10 46.56
CA GLY A 3 -22.39 29.36 46.54
C GLY A 3 -21.12 29.29 45.64
N LYS A 4 -20.80 30.32 44.90
CA LYS A 4 -19.87 31.43 45.17
C LYS A 4 -18.49 30.94 45.69
N GLY A 5 -17.35 31.15 45.09
CA GLY A 5 -16.74 32.27 44.40
C GLY A 5 -15.31 32.36 44.90
N ASN A 6 -14.34 32.68 44.12
CA ASN A 6 -13.53 33.88 44.35
C ASN A 6 -12.44 34.08 43.25
N ARG A 7 -12.33 35.30 42.83
CA ARG A 7 -11.30 35.85 41.97
C ARG A 7 -10.06 36.21 42.80
N SER A 8 -8.87 36.07 42.26
CA SER A 8 -7.76 36.95 42.64
C SER A 8 -6.91 37.25 41.40
N LYS A 9 -6.89 38.50 41.04
CA LYS A 9 -5.96 39.16 40.13
C LYS A 9 -4.73 39.61 40.92
N THR A 10 -3.53 39.44 40.36
CA THR A 10 -2.40 40.34 40.75
C THR A 10 -1.52 40.55 39.51
N ALA A 11 -1.46 41.78 39.07
CA ALA A 11 -0.48 42.33 38.16
C ALA A 11 0.64 42.99 38.97
N ILE A 12 1.84 43.17 38.36
CA ILE A 12 2.82 44.23 38.59
C ILE A 12 4.11 43.80 37.82
N ALA A 13 4.41 44.43 36.68
CA ALA A 13 5.33 45.54 36.39
C ALA A 13 6.83 45.17 36.57
N GLY A 14 7.59 45.02 35.51
CA GLY A 14 8.38 46.02 34.84
C GLY A 14 9.80 46.15 35.44
N PHE A 15 10.83 45.90 34.60
CA PHE A 15 12.05 46.74 34.65
C PHE A 15 12.86 46.59 33.34
N VAL A 16 13.02 47.74 32.69
CA VAL A 16 13.95 48.01 31.56
C VAL A 16 15.32 48.31 32.16
N SER A 17 16.39 47.74 31.63
CA SER A 17 17.74 48.23 31.87
C SER A 17 18.54 48.25 30.58
N LEU A 18 18.71 49.44 30.13
CA LEU A 18 19.59 49.90 29.04
C LEU A 18 21.04 50.04 29.59
N ALA A 19 22.01 49.40 28.97
CA ALA A 19 23.42 49.66 29.23
C ALA A 19 24.13 50.02 27.93
N VAL A 20 24.46 51.29 27.84
CA VAL A 20 25.39 51.91 26.86
C VAL A 20 26.79 51.79 27.45
N ILE A 21 27.75 51.31 26.67
CA ILE A 21 29.19 51.52 26.99
C ILE A 21 29.93 52.03 25.77
N LEU A 22 30.63 53.07 26.05
CA LEU A 22 31.36 53.97 25.20
C LEU A 22 32.67 53.40 24.65
N THR A 23 33.02 53.90 23.47
CA THR A 23 34.29 53.97 22.77
C THR A 23 35.47 54.43 23.61
N ALA A 24 36.64 53.86 23.35
CA ALA A 24 37.92 54.54 23.55
C ALA A 24 38.89 54.25 22.39
N CYS A 25 39.25 55.29 21.67
CA CYS A 25 40.34 55.32 20.71
C CYS A 25 41.70 55.44 21.43
N SER A 26 42.69 54.76 20.92
CA SER A 26 44.04 55.24 21.07
C SER A 26 44.85 54.97 19.78
N THR A 27 45.47 56.04 19.30
CA THR A 27 46.38 56.14 18.17
C THR A 27 47.79 55.73 18.57
N ASP A 28 48.49 54.98 17.73
CA ASP A 28 49.89 55.39 17.41
C ASP A 28 50.39 54.82 16.06
N LYS A 29 51.36 55.54 15.48
CA LYS A 29 51.87 55.49 14.12
C LYS A 29 52.99 54.46 13.95
N GLY A 30 53.07 53.88 12.75
CA GLY A 30 54.24 53.16 12.28
C GLY A 30 54.09 52.65 10.83
N SER A 31 54.84 53.32 9.95
CA SER A 31 54.86 53.19 8.49
C SER A 31 55.57 51.95 7.94
N GLY A 32 55.06 51.43 6.81
CA GLY A 32 55.77 50.59 5.86
C GLY A 32 54.83 49.72 4.96
N PRO A 33 55.01 49.79 3.64
CA PRO A 33 54.07 49.15 2.72
C PRO A 33 54.43 47.67 2.40
N GLN A 34 53.46 46.77 2.39
CA GLN A 34 53.65 45.50 1.71
C GLN A 34 52.31 45.02 1.10
N ASP A 35 52.42 44.64 -0.17
CA ASP A 35 51.38 44.23 -1.07
C ASP A 35 50.49 43.18 -0.51
N GLY A 36 49.22 43.46 -0.73
CA GLY A 36 48.16 42.56 -0.27
C GLY A 36 47.67 41.52 -1.20
N LYS A 37 46.98 40.63 -0.88
CA LYS A 37 45.98 39.87 -1.59
C LYS A 37 44.68 40.03 -0.83
N THR A 38 43.71 40.67 -1.46
CA THR A 38 42.32 40.65 -1.04
C THR A 38 41.84 39.23 -1.02
N GLY A 39 41.87 38.61 0.13
CA GLY A 39 41.09 37.43 0.42
C GLY A 39 39.60 37.83 0.43
N ALA A 40 38.85 37.38 -0.55
CA ALA A 40 37.41 37.47 -0.51
C ALA A 40 36.94 36.69 0.73
N ASP A 41 36.38 37.38 1.72
CA ASP A 41 35.60 36.76 2.79
C ASP A 41 34.46 35.99 2.15
N THR A 42 34.65 34.68 2.01
CA THR A 42 33.54 33.80 1.71
C THR A 42 32.64 33.83 2.94
N PRO A 43 31.38 34.28 2.83
CA PRO A 43 30.49 34.27 3.98
C PRO A 43 30.41 32.86 4.53
N ALA A 44 30.55 32.69 5.84
CA ALA A 44 30.35 31.44 6.52
C ALA A 44 28.96 30.87 6.09
N PRO A 45 28.87 29.60 5.73
CA PRO A 45 27.57 29.00 5.34
C PRO A 45 26.57 29.30 6.45
N LYS A 46 25.43 29.90 6.06
CA LYS A 46 24.31 30.09 6.98
C LYS A 46 23.99 28.71 7.58
N PRO A 47 23.69 28.59 8.89
CA PRO A 47 23.21 27.36 9.46
C PRO A 47 22.02 26.88 8.63
N SER A 48 22.10 25.69 8.07
CA SER A 48 20.99 25.13 7.35
C SER A 48 19.81 25.00 8.32
N GLU A 49 18.61 25.44 7.90
CA GLU A 49 17.42 25.27 8.73
C GLU A 49 17.28 23.77 9.08
N PRO A 50 16.86 23.44 10.31
CA PRO A 50 16.64 22.06 10.71
C PRO A 50 15.70 21.37 9.73
N VAL A 51 16.08 20.20 9.23
CA VAL A 51 15.22 19.43 8.34
C VAL A 51 14.12 18.76 9.16
N GLU A 52 12.87 19.08 8.85
CA GLU A 52 11.69 18.42 9.39
C GLU A 52 10.83 17.88 8.27
N LEU A 53 10.63 16.55 8.24
CA LEU A 53 9.80 15.85 7.26
C LEU A 53 8.62 15.16 7.93
N VAL A 54 7.43 15.44 7.44
CA VAL A 54 6.18 14.86 7.91
C VAL A 54 5.69 13.84 6.89
N PHE A 55 5.53 12.59 7.34
CA PHE A 55 4.91 11.52 6.56
C PHE A 55 3.42 11.46 6.83
N TYR A 56 2.64 11.27 5.78
CA TYR A 56 1.20 11.00 5.86
C TYR A 56 0.83 9.86 4.93
N GLY A 57 0.06 8.89 5.41
CA GLY A 57 -0.37 7.73 4.63
C GLY A 57 -1.88 7.57 4.57
N ASN A 58 -2.38 6.94 3.51
CA ASN A 58 -3.80 6.61 3.37
C ASN A 58 -4.25 5.42 4.25
N SER A 59 -3.43 5.01 5.20
CA SER A 59 -3.70 3.92 6.13
C SER A 59 -3.99 4.46 7.52
N THR A 60 -4.85 3.78 8.27
CA THR A 60 -5.12 4.07 9.71
C THR A 60 -4.11 3.42 10.64
N GLN A 61 -3.00 2.90 10.12
CA GLN A 61 -1.95 2.26 10.92
C GLN A 61 -1.41 3.22 11.97
N PRO A 62 -1.16 2.73 13.20
CA PRO A 62 -0.63 3.55 14.27
C PRO A 62 0.83 3.97 14.01
N GLU A 63 1.30 4.97 14.75
CA GLU A 63 2.68 5.45 14.65
C GLU A 63 3.72 4.35 14.93
N GLU A 64 3.42 3.42 15.82
CA GLU A 64 4.28 2.27 16.10
C GLU A 64 4.55 1.42 14.86
N TYR A 65 3.52 1.22 14.02
CA TYR A 65 3.69 0.54 12.73
C TYR A 65 4.64 1.31 11.80
N PHE A 66 4.44 2.62 11.68
CA PHE A 66 5.32 3.47 10.89
C PHE A 66 6.77 3.39 11.40
N ASN A 67 6.97 3.49 12.70
CA ASN A 67 8.28 3.42 13.33
C ASN A 67 8.94 2.07 13.07
N THR A 68 8.23 0.97 13.28
CA THR A 68 8.74 -0.40 13.09
C THR A 68 9.25 -0.63 11.67
N TYR A 69 8.52 -0.20 10.66
CA TYR A 69 8.84 -0.54 9.27
C TYR A 69 9.63 0.54 8.54
N TYR A 70 9.51 1.81 8.95
CA TYR A 70 10.15 2.92 8.24
C TYR A 70 10.88 3.90 9.17
N GLY A 71 10.19 4.48 10.14
CA GLY A 71 10.62 5.65 10.90
C GLY A 71 11.94 5.45 11.62
N ASP A 72 12.12 4.33 12.32
CA ASP A 72 13.34 4.07 13.12
C ASP A 72 14.58 3.92 12.23
N ALA A 73 14.43 3.24 11.08
CA ALA A 73 15.52 3.10 10.11
C ALA A 73 15.89 4.44 9.48
N ILE A 74 14.89 5.28 9.16
CA ILE A 74 15.12 6.63 8.61
C ILE A 74 15.81 7.51 9.64
N ARG A 75 15.34 7.59 10.88
CA ARG A 75 15.96 8.37 11.96
C ARG A 75 17.38 7.92 12.25
N LYS A 76 17.64 6.64 12.20
CA LYS A 76 19.01 6.09 12.35
C LYS A 76 19.94 6.55 11.22
N LYS A 77 19.46 6.62 9.99
CA LYS A 77 20.24 7.02 8.81
C LYS A 77 20.46 8.53 8.76
N PHE A 78 19.47 9.31 9.19
CA PHE A 78 19.45 10.77 9.17
C PHE A 78 19.22 11.32 10.59
N PRO A 79 20.23 11.25 11.48
CA PRO A 79 20.07 11.62 12.89
C PRO A 79 19.76 13.12 13.09
N ASP A 80 20.12 13.96 12.13
CA ASP A 80 19.88 15.41 12.17
C ASP A 80 18.50 15.79 11.57
N TYR A 81 17.74 14.82 11.06
CA TYR A 81 16.40 15.05 10.51
C TYR A 81 15.34 14.73 11.56
N LYS A 82 14.40 15.65 11.74
CA LYS A 82 13.17 15.38 12.49
C LYS A 82 12.16 14.68 11.59
N ILE A 83 11.87 13.41 11.87
CA ILE A 83 10.92 12.60 11.13
C ILE A 83 9.65 12.44 11.96
N ALA A 84 8.56 13.00 11.46
CA ALA A 84 7.24 12.94 12.07
C ALA A 84 6.27 12.09 11.22
N TYR A 85 5.31 11.47 11.88
CA TYR A 85 4.23 10.73 11.23
C TYR A 85 2.88 11.31 11.62
N LEU A 86 2.07 11.65 10.63
CA LEU A 86 0.70 12.07 10.82
C LEU A 86 -0.23 10.88 10.54
N GLN A 87 -0.78 10.30 11.59
CA GLN A 87 -1.70 9.17 11.46
C GLN A 87 -3.03 9.62 10.86
N ARG A 88 -3.55 8.87 9.88
CA ARG A 88 -4.91 9.06 9.39
C ARG A 88 -5.91 8.62 10.45
N THR A 89 -6.69 9.57 10.94
CA THR A 89 -7.78 9.37 11.89
C THR A 89 -9.02 10.12 11.41
N LYS A 90 -10.16 9.95 12.09
CA LYS A 90 -11.35 10.77 11.83
C LYS A 90 -11.00 12.25 12.07
N GLY A 91 -11.17 13.07 11.03
CA GLY A 91 -10.83 14.49 11.02
C GLY A 91 -9.45 14.82 10.43
N ASN A 92 -8.58 13.82 10.22
CA ASN A 92 -7.28 13.96 9.53
C ASN A 92 -7.29 13.27 8.16
N GLU A 93 -8.44 13.16 7.51
CA GLU A 93 -8.53 12.74 6.13
C GLU A 93 -7.85 13.77 5.22
N ILE A 94 -7.33 13.34 4.08
CA ILE A 94 -6.52 14.18 3.19
C ILE A 94 -7.25 15.48 2.78
N GLU A 95 -8.55 15.43 2.56
CA GLU A 95 -9.41 16.58 2.27
C GLU A 95 -9.37 17.63 3.39
N ASN A 96 -9.40 17.20 4.65
CA ASN A 96 -9.37 18.08 5.81
C ASN A 96 -7.98 18.69 6.01
N LEU A 97 -6.91 17.91 5.76
CA LEU A 97 -5.53 18.39 5.82
C LEU A 97 -5.27 19.46 4.75
N VAL A 98 -5.74 19.22 3.54
CA VAL A 98 -5.62 20.19 2.44
C VAL A 98 -6.41 21.46 2.75
N ALA A 99 -7.68 21.32 3.21
CA ALA A 99 -8.53 22.47 3.55
C ALA A 99 -7.95 23.32 4.70
N SER A 100 -7.28 22.71 5.67
CA SER A 100 -6.63 23.41 6.79
C SER A 100 -5.23 23.93 6.48
N GLY A 101 -4.67 23.62 5.30
CA GLY A 101 -3.30 23.95 4.95
C GLY A 101 -2.25 23.17 5.77
N THR A 102 -2.62 22.04 6.35
CA THR A 102 -1.69 21.20 7.12
C THR A 102 -0.65 20.59 6.20
N ARG A 103 0.62 20.87 6.49
CA ARG A 103 1.77 20.37 5.69
C ARG A 103 2.02 18.90 5.97
N PHE A 104 2.24 18.15 4.91
CA PHE A 104 2.93 16.86 4.93
C PHE A 104 3.85 16.79 3.70
N ASP A 105 5.07 16.30 3.92
CA ASP A 105 6.13 16.34 2.91
C ASP A 105 6.12 15.10 2.05
N ILE A 106 5.88 13.93 2.65
CA ILE A 106 5.85 12.64 1.98
C ILE A 106 4.48 12.00 2.18
N TYR A 107 3.81 11.73 1.07
CA TYR A 107 2.57 10.94 1.04
C TYR A 107 2.85 9.51 0.62
N TYR A 108 2.16 8.53 1.22
CA TYR A 108 2.25 7.15 0.78
C TYR A 108 0.90 6.44 0.76
N ALA A 109 0.71 5.61 -0.26
CA ALA A 109 -0.46 4.77 -0.43
C ALA A 109 -0.18 3.65 -1.44
N THR A 110 -1.11 2.71 -1.54
CA THR A 110 -1.06 1.66 -2.57
C THR A 110 -1.41 2.20 -3.95
N VAL A 111 -0.94 1.52 -4.99
CA VAL A 111 -1.23 1.82 -6.39
C VAL A 111 -2.73 2.09 -6.63
N GLY A 112 -3.04 3.04 -7.48
CA GLY A 112 -4.38 3.53 -7.76
C GLY A 112 -4.88 4.52 -6.70
N ASN A 113 -4.76 4.22 -5.42
CA ASN A 113 -5.10 5.17 -4.35
C ASN A 113 -4.07 6.29 -4.21
N PHE A 114 -2.79 6.00 -4.50
CA PHE A 114 -1.71 6.98 -4.41
C PHE A 114 -1.88 8.08 -5.45
N GLU A 115 -2.00 7.69 -6.71
CA GLU A 115 -2.12 8.62 -7.84
C GLU A 115 -3.43 9.40 -7.75
N SER A 116 -4.55 8.69 -7.48
CA SER A 116 -5.87 9.29 -7.35
C SER A 116 -5.90 10.38 -6.28
N ALA A 117 -5.39 10.10 -5.08
CA ALA A 117 -5.39 11.09 -4.00
C ALA A 117 -4.54 12.32 -4.33
N LEU A 118 -3.34 12.13 -4.88
CA LEU A 118 -2.48 13.25 -5.24
C LEU A 118 -3.09 14.13 -6.33
N GLN A 119 -3.70 13.52 -7.36
CA GLN A 119 -4.32 14.23 -8.47
C GLN A 119 -5.60 14.97 -8.04
N SER A 120 -6.48 14.31 -7.29
CA SER A 120 -7.75 14.89 -6.83
C SER A 120 -7.58 16.14 -5.96
N TYR A 121 -6.44 16.25 -5.24
CA TYR A 121 -6.15 17.40 -4.39
C TYR A 121 -5.03 18.31 -4.92
N GLY A 122 -4.56 18.08 -6.16
CA GLY A 122 -3.51 18.88 -6.79
C GLY A 122 -2.14 18.81 -6.08
N LEU A 123 -1.86 17.73 -5.35
CA LEU A 123 -0.67 17.56 -4.50
C LEU A 123 0.49 16.87 -5.22
N GLN A 124 0.28 16.36 -6.42
CA GLN A 124 1.28 15.60 -7.17
C GLN A 124 2.49 16.48 -7.51
N LEU A 125 3.67 15.97 -7.20
CA LEU A 125 4.94 16.50 -7.67
C LEU A 125 5.53 15.50 -8.67
N ASP A 126 5.92 15.96 -9.86
CA ASP A 126 6.70 15.12 -10.77
C ASP A 126 8.12 14.99 -10.23
N MET A 127 8.48 13.78 -9.81
CA MET A 127 9.77 13.50 -9.19
C MET A 127 10.90 13.23 -10.18
N ASN A 128 10.66 13.26 -11.49
CA ASN A 128 11.68 12.92 -12.49
C ASN A 128 12.96 13.74 -12.32
N GLU A 129 12.86 15.06 -12.06
CA GLU A 129 14.02 15.90 -11.81
C GLU A 129 14.72 15.58 -10.46
N LEU A 130 13.97 15.28 -9.40
CA LEU A 130 14.53 14.85 -8.12
C LEU A 130 15.23 13.49 -8.24
N ILE A 131 14.64 12.54 -8.95
CA ILE A 131 15.21 11.23 -9.23
C ILE A 131 16.57 11.39 -9.93
N LYS A 132 16.62 12.22 -10.98
CA LYS A 132 17.86 12.52 -11.71
C LYS A 132 18.89 13.23 -10.84
N LYS A 133 18.49 14.30 -10.14
CA LYS A 133 19.35 15.11 -9.27
C LYS A 133 20.02 14.29 -8.17
N HIS A 134 19.26 13.43 -7.53
CA HIS A 134 19.74 12.59 -6.43
C HIS A 134 20.33 11.25 -6.90
N GLY A 135 20.36 10.96 -8.20
CA GLY A 135 20.92 9.74 -8.77
C GLY A 135 20.21 8.48 -8.27
N ILE A 136 18.86 8.51 -8.23
CA ILE A 136 18.06 7.34 -7.84
C ILE A 136 18.01 6.39 -9.03
N ASP A 137 18.56 5.19 -8.86
CA ASP A 137 18.61 4.17 -9.91
C ASP A 137 17.29 3.39 -9.99
N THR A 138 16.43 3.82 -10.91
CA THR A 138 15.12 3.21 -11.12
C THR A 138 15.17 1.87 -11.86
N SER A 139 16.31 1.48 -12.45
CA SER A 139 16.46 0.19 -13.17
C SER A 139 16.50 -1.03 -12.25
N LYS A 140 16.69 -0.80 -10.95
CA LYS A 140 16.71 -1.85 -9.92
C LYS A 140 15.34 -2.31 -9.47
N PHE A 141 14.28 -1.56 -9.78
CA PHE A 141 12.92 -1.95 -9.43
C PHE A 141 12.42 -3.10 -10.31
N GLU A 142 11.46 -3.85 -9.80
CA GLU A 142 10.65 -4.73 -10.61
C GLU A 142 9.93 -3.86 -11.67
N PRO A 143 10.08 -4.16 -12.97
CA PRO A 143 9.69 -3.23 -14.04
C PRO A 143 8.22 -2.80 -14.00
N THR A 144 7.29 -3.72 -13.69
CA THR A 144 5.85 -3.42 -13.70
C THR A 144 5.46 -2.33 -12.70
N LEU A 145 6.25 -2.15 -11.63
CA LEU A 145 5.94 -1.20 -10.55
C LEU A 145 6.01 0.26 -11.01
N LEU A 146 7.00 0.63 -11.81
CA LEU A 146 7.10 1.99 -12.35
C LEU A 146 6.35 2.16 -13.68
N GLU A 147 6.19 1.09 -14.45
CA GLU A 147 5.40 1.13 -15.68
C GLU A 147 3.96 1.55 -15.41
N VAL A 148 3.32 1.01 -14.36
CA VAL A 148 1.96 1.40 -13.99
C VAL A 148 1.88 2.87 -13.58
N MET A 149 2.85 3.38 -12.83
CA MET A 149 2.89 4.80 -12.45
C MET A 149 2.91 5.68 -13.71
N LYS A 150 3.83 5.43 -14.63
CA LYS A 150 3.92 6.16 -15.90
C LYS A 150 2.67 6.03 -16.75
N LEU A 151 2.07 4.83 -16.78
CA LEU A 151 0.83 4.58 -17.53
C LEU A 151 -0.34 5.43 -16.98
N ASN A 152 -0.49 5.47 -15.65
CA ASN A 152 -1.58 6.18 -15.00
C ASN A 152 -1.41 7.70 -15.00
N THR A 153 -0.18 8.20 -15.15
CA THR A 153 0.15 9.62 -14.99
C THR A 153 0.61 10.30 -16.29
N GLY A 154 0.56 9.60 -17.42
CA GLY A 154 1.04 10.15 -18.69
C GLY A 154 2.56 10.31 -18.78
N GLY A 155 3.33 9.48 -18.06
CA GLY A 155 4.80 9.44 -18.08
C GLY A 155 5.49 10.05 -16.87
N SER A 156 4.77 10.77 -16.01
CA SER A 156 5.31 11.33 -14.77
C SER A 156 5.50 10.26 -13.70
N ILE A 157 6.46 10.47 -12.80
CA ILE A 157 6.68 9.64 -11.62
C ILE A 157 6.35 10.50 -10.40
N PHE A 158 5.21 10.22 -9.72
CA PHE A 158 4.80 10.94 -8.52
C PHE A 158 5.36 10.34 -7.24
N GLY A 159 5.88 9.11 -7.28
CA GLY A 159 6.47 8.42 -6.14
C GLY A 159 7.28 7.21 -6.52
N LEU A 160 8.08 6.72 -5.56
CA LEU A 160 8.90 5.52 -5.71
C LEU A 160 8.22 4.34 -5.01
N PRO A 161 8.24 3.14 -5.59
CA PRO A 161 7.74 1.94 -4.93
C PRO A 161 8.72 1.54 -3.83
N VAL A 162 8.29 1.57 -2.56
CA VAL A 162 9.14 1.17 -1.42
C VAL A 162 8.92 -0.29 -1.07
N GLN A 163 7.71 -0.77 -1.19
CA GLN A 163 7.37 -2.17 -0.96
C GLN A 163 6.26 -2.60 -1.92
N THR A 164 6.08 -3.91 -2.03
CA THR A 164 4.98 -4.49 -2.79
C THR A 164 4.38 -5.68 -2.07
N SER A 165 3.29 -6.21 -2.59
CA SER A 165 2.72 -7.50 -2.22
C SER A 165 2.15 -8.18 -3.45
N VAL A 166 1.89 -9.47 -3.35
CA VAL A 166 1.22 -10.29 -4.37
C VAL A 166 0.14 -11.12 -3.70
N GLU A 167 -0.86 -11.54 -4.45
CA GLU A 167 -1.81 -12.55 -3.98
C GLU A 167 -1.12 -13.91 -3.93
N ILE A 168 -1.35 -14.63 -2.82
CA ILE A 168 -0.91 -16.01 -2.62
C ILE A 168 -2.07 -16.83 -2.06
N LEU A 169 -1.93 -18.13 -2.04
CA LEU A 169 -2.90 -19.02 -1.42
C LEU A 169 -2.35 -19.51 -0.07
N TYR A 170 -2.91 -18.99 1.03
CA TYR A 170 -2.74 -19.54 2.37
C TYR A 170 -3.58 -20.80 2.52
N TYR A 171 -3.11 -21.77 3.29
CA TYR A 171 -3.90 -22.95 3.63
C TYR A 171 -3.72 -23.37 5.09
N ASN A 172 -4.80 -23.85 5.69
CA ASN A 172 -4.85 -24.35 7.06
C ASN A 172 -4.55 -25.84 7.05
N LYS A 173 -3.33 -26.21 7.45
CA LYS A 173 -2.84 -27.59 7.47
C LYS A 173 -3.76 -28.49 8.29
N SER A 174 -4.21 -28.02 9.45
CA SER A 174 -5.06 -28.80 10.35
C SER A 174 -6.38 -29.24 9.70
N LEU A 175 -6.98 -28.45 8.80
CA LEU A 175 -8.19 -28.83 8.08
C LEU A 175 -7.91 -29.85 6.98
N PHE A 176 -6.77 -29.72 6.28
CA PHE A 176 -6.36 -30.73 5.30
C PHE A 176 -6.10 -32.07 5.95
N ASP A 177 -5.39 -32.07 7.09
CA ASP A 177 -5.10 -33.29 7.86
C ASP A 177 -6.39 -33.90 8.42
N LYS A 178 -7.26 -33.09 9.02
CA LYS A 178 -8.55 -33.51 9.56
C LYS A 178 -9.42 -34.26 8.53
N PHE A 179 -9.42 -33.79 7.30
CA PHE A 179 -10.26 -34.35 6.24
C PHE A 179 -9.52 -35.32 5.30
N GLY A 180 -8.25 -35.62 5.57
CA GLY A 180 -7.44 -36.54 4.76
C GLY A 180 -7.23 -36.06 3.31
N VAL A 181 -7.17 -34.74 3.10
CA VAL A 181 -6.95 -34.11 1.78
C VAL A 181 -5.50 -33.72 1.64
N SER A 182 -4.87 -34.00 0.51
CA SER A 182 -3.49 -33.61 0.23
C SER A 182 -3.36 -32.08 0.17
N TYR A 183 -2.24 -31.56 0.69
CA TYR A 183 -1.95 -30.11 0.65
C TYR A 183 -1.88 -29.57 -0.78
N PRO A 184 -2.23 -28.28 -0.98
CA PRO A 184 -2.07 -27.60 -2.26
C PRO A 184 -0.58 -27.52 -2.63
N LYS A 185 -0.28 -27.33 -3.93
CA LYS A 185 1.08 -27.27 -4.45
C LYS A 185 1.29 -26.01 -5.29
N ASP A 186 2.53 -25.51 -5.30
CA ASP A 186 2.91 -24.41 -6.19
C ASP A 186 2.62 -24.75 -7.65
N GLY A 187 2.14 -23.78 -8.41
CA GLY A 187 1.86 -23.90 -9.83
C GLY A 187 0.59 -24.67 -10.20
N MET A 188 -0.24 -25.07 -9.23
CA MET A 188 -1.53 -25.70 -9.55
C MET A 188 -2.45 -24.71 -10.28
N THR A 189 -3.39 -25.25 -11.06
CA THR A 189 -4.42 -24.46 -11.73
C THR A 189 -5.58 -24.12 -10.80
N TRP A 190 -6.38 -23.11 -11.17
CA TRP A 190 -7.64 -22.83 -10.48
C TRP A 190 -8.62 -24.00 -10.53
N ASP A 191 -8.60 -24.82 -11.60
CA ASP A 191 -9.43 -26.02 -11.65
C ASP A 191 -9.00 -27.04 -10.58
N ASN A 192 -7.68 -27.27 -10.40
CA ASN A 192 -7.20 -28.14 -9.32
C ASN A 192 -7.53 -27.59 -7.92
N ALA A 193 -7.44 -26.26 -7.74
CA ALA A 193 -7.82 -25.62 -6.49
C ALA A 193 -9.33 -25.76 -6.21
N ALA A 194 -10.18 -25.70 -7.25
CA ALA A 194 -11.62 -25.92 -7.12
C ALA A 194 -11.96 -27.35 -6.69
N GLU A 195 -11.24 -28.35 -7.20
CA GLU A 195 -11.39 -29.74 -6.74
C GLU A 195 -11.04 -29.88 -5.23
N LEU A 196 -9.98 -29.22 -4.77
CA LEU A 196 -9.64 -29.19 -3.35
C LEU A 196 -10.71 -28.46 -2.54
N SER A 197 -11.20 -27.30 -3.04
CA SER A 197 -12.29 -26.57 -2.39
C SER A 197 -13.54 -27.42 -2.22
N ALA A 198 -13.94 -28.14 -3.25
CA ALA A 198 -15.12 -29.02 -3.20
C ALA A 198 -14.97 -30.15 -2.16
N LYS A 199 -13.76 -30.76 -2.07
CA LYS A 199 -13.48 -31.81 -1.09
C LYS A 199 -13.51 -31.31 0.36
N LEU A 200 -13.13 -30.06 0.60
CA LEU A 200 -13.01 -29.44 1.91
C LEU A 200 -14.27 -28.69 2.34
N THR A 201 -15.20 -28.41 1.41
CA THR A 201 -16.49 -27.79 1.71
C THR A 201 -17.47 -28.84 2.19
N ARG A 202 -17.68 -28.92 3.51
CA ARG A 202 -18.53 -29.92 4.16
C ARG A 202 -18.97 -29.50 5.54
N GLU A 203 -20.04 -30.10 6.03
CA GLU A 203 -20.39 -30.06 7.44
C GLU A 203 -19.72 -31.21 8.19
N ASP A 204 -19.17 -30.92 9.37
CA ASP A 204 -18.61 -31.92 10.27
C ASP A 204 -18.80 -31.48 11.72
N GLY A 205 -19.41 -32.34 12.55
CA GLY A 205 -19.67 -32.04 13.95
C GLY A 205 -20.56 -30.81 14.18
N GLY A 206 -21.48 -30.49 13.27
CA GLY A 206 -22.36 -29.32 13.33
C GLY A 206 -21.67 -28.01 12.91
N VAL A 207 -20.44 -28.07 12.41
CA VAL A 207 -19.71 -26.92 11.88
C VAL A 207 -19.64 -27.03 10.37
N GLN A 208 -20.03 -25.94 9.67
CA GLN A 208 -19.84 -25.83 8.23
C GLN A 208 -18.43 -25.36 7.91
N TYR A 209 -17.65 -26.18 7.23
CA TYR A 209 -16.33 -25.86 6.70
C TYR A 209 -16.42 -25.44 5.24
N TYR A 210 -15.52 -24.55 4.83
CA TYR A 210 -15.41 -24.01 3.48
C TYR A 210 -14.04 -24.29 2.90
N GLY A 211 -13.99 -24.86 1.71
CA GLY A 211 -12.70 -25.17 1.08
C GLY A 211 -11.89 -23.96 0.69
N TYR A 212 -12.57 -22.84 0.38
CA TYR A 212 -11.91 -21.61 -0.10
C TYR A 212 -12.63 -20.37 0.39
N THR A 213 -11.85 -19.32 0.61
CA THR A 213 -12.36 -17.96 0.80
C THR A 213 -11.39 -16.94 0.16
N THR A 214 -11.86 -15.73 -0.08
CA THR A 214 -11.03 -14.63 -0.62
C THR A 214 -11.65 -13.27 -0.37
N THR A 215 -10.85 -12.24 -0.50
CA THR A 215 -11.33 -10.85 -0.56
C THR A 215 -11.56 -10.45 -2.00
N ILE A 216 -12.82 -10.36 -2.43
CA ILE A 216 -13.20 -10.03 -3.81
C ILE A 216 -12.50 -8.74 -4.30
N ASN A 217 -12.40 -7.74 -3.43
CA ASN A 217 -11.74 -6.47 -3.74
C ASN A 217 -10.27 -6.64 -4.17
N HIS A 218 -9.47 -7.39 -3.40
CA HIS A 218 -8.06 -7.60 -3.72
C HIS A 218 -7.89 -8.44 -4.99
N MET A 219 -8.65 -9.52 -5.12
CA MET A 219 -8.64 -10.34 -6.33
C MET A 219 -8.94 -9.54 -7.59
N LEU A 220 -9.89 -8.61 -7.55
CA LEU A 220 -10.20 -7.72 -8.68
C LEU A 220 -9.10 -6.69 -8.97
N ARG A 221 -8.47 -6.13 -7.92
CA ARG A 221 -7.40 -5.15 -8.07
C ARG A 221 -6.10 -5.76 -8.61
N MET A 222 -5.85 -7.01 -8.25
CA MET A 222 -4.59 -7.71 -8.54
C MET A 222 -4.83 -8.86 -9.55
N ASN A 223 -5.84 -8.74 -10.40
CA ASN A 223 -6.26 -9.81 -11.31
C ASN A 223 -5.17 -10.26 -12.27
N GLN A 224 -5.03 -11.58 -12.42
CA GLN A 224 -3.96 -12.23 -13.21
C GLN A 224 -4.06 -11.95 -14.72
N PHE A 225 -5.24 -11.58 -15.24
CA PHE A 225 -5.42 -11.23 -16.64
C PHE A 225 -5.02 -9.79 -16.98
N SER A 226 -4.57 -9.00 -16.00
CA SER A 226 -4.25 -7.56 -16.18
C SER A 226 -5.42 -6.77 -16.80
N LEU A 227 -6.64 -7.10 -16.41
CA LEU A 227 -7.84 -6.47 -16.92
C LEU A 227 -8.01 -5.08 -16.30
N PRO A 228 -7.96 -4.00 -17.08
CA PRO A 228 -8.33 -2.68 -16.60
C PRO A 228 -9.84 -2.62 -16.41
N ARG A 229 -10.33 -1.88 -15.43
CA ARG A 229 -11.76 -1.64 -15.25
C ARG A 229 -12.31 -0.64 -16.27
N VAL A 230 -11.44 0.21 -16.79
CA VAL A 230 -11.76 1.21 -17.80
C VAL A 230 -10.84 0.99 -18.99
N ASP A 231 -11.39 0.89 -20.17
CA ASP A 231 -10.64 0.85 -21.41
C ASP A 231 -9.89 2.18 -21.60
N PRO A 232 -8.55 2.18 -21.71
CA PRO A 232 -7.75 3.41 -21.78
C PRO A 232 -7.99 4.22 -23.06
N LYS A 233 -8.53 3.62 -24.12
CA LYS A 233 -8.78 4.28 -25.40
C LYS A 233 -10.17 4.90 -25.46
N THR A 234 -11.17 4.20 -24.94
CA THR A 234 -12.57 4.64 -25.04
C THR A 234 -13.09 5.29 -23.77
N GLY A 235 -12.43 5.08 -22.64
CA GLY A 235 -12.87 5.54 -21.33
C GLY A 235 -14.15 4.86 -20.84
N LYS A 236 -14.52 3.70 -21.40
CA LYS A 236 -15.72 2.93 -21.04
C LYS A 236 -15.38 1.77 -20.11
N PRO A 237 -16.36 1.28 -19.30
CA PRO A 237 -16.17 0.07 -18.51
C PRO A 237 -15.84 -1.14 -19.39
N THR A 238 -15.01 -2.06 -18.88
CA THR A 238 -14.62 -3.27 -19.62
C THR A 238 -15.36 -4.51 -19.15
N ILE A 239 -16.08 -4.46 -18.04
CA ILE A 239 -16.63 -5.61 -17.31
C ILE A 239 -17.51 -6.54 -18.16
N ASN A 240 -18.22 -6.02 -19.13
CA ASN A 240 -19.11 -6.78 -20.02
C ASN A 240 -18.59 -6.86 -21.47
N THR A 241 -17.60 -6.02 -21.82
CA THR A 241 -17.05 -5.96 -23.17
C THR A 241 -15.79 -6.81 -23.35
N ASP A 242 -15.05 -7.09 -22.27
CA ASP A 242 -13.92 -8.02 -22.28
C ASP A 242 -14.34 -9.39 -21.71
N ALA A 243 -14.45 -10.38 -22.60
CA ALA A 243 -14.92 -11.73 -22.24
C ALA A 243 -14.08 -12.42 -21.16
N ARG A 244 -12.84 -11.97 -20.93
CA ARG A 244 -11.96 -12.52 -19.89
C ARG A 244 -12.52 -12.25 -18.49
N TRP A 245 -13.31 -11.18 -18.28
CA TRP A 245 -14.01 -10.95 -17.02
C TRP A 245 -14.97 -12.08 -16.71
N LYS A 246 -15.71 -12.57 -17.71
CA LYS A 246 -16.62 -13.72 -17.52
C LYS A 246 -15.84 -14.95 -17.04
N THR A 247 -14.75 -15.31 -17.73
CA THR A 247 -13.87 -16.43 -17.32
C THR A 247 -13.36 -16.24 -15.88
N TYR A 248 -12.98 -15.01 -15.54
CA TYR A 248 -12.50 -14.65 -14.20
C TYR A 248 -13.56 -14.92 -13.12
N TYR A 249 -14.78 -14.41 -13.32
CA TYR A 249 -15.88 -14.60 -12.35
C TYR A 249 -16.32 -16.06 -12.26
N GLU A 250 -16.49 -16.74 -13.38
CA GLU A 250 -16.87 -18.15 -13.39
C GLU A 250 -15.86 -19.05 -12.67
N THR A 251 -14.58 -18.74 -12.82
CA THR A 251 -13.51 -19.52 -12.18
C THR A 251 -13.44 -19.24 -10.67
N LEU A 252 -13.29 -17.99 -10.27
CA LEU A 252 -12.99 -17.63 -8.87
C LEU A 252 -14.21 -17.66 -7.96
N TYR A 253 -15.39 -17.41 -8.49
CA TYR A 253 -16.62 -17.35 -7.69
C TYR A 253 -17.60 -18.47 -8.07
N GLY A 254 -17.64 -18.86 -9.32
CA GLY A 254 -18.51 -19.96 -9.76
C GLY A 254 -17.98 -21.33 -9.38
N LYS A 255 -16.72 -21.64 -9.71
CA LYS A 255 -16.14 -22.97 -9.44
C LYS A 255 -15.54 -23.08 -8.04
N MET A 256 -14.78 -22.08 -7.60
CA MET A 256 -14.08 -22.11 -6.30
C MET A 256 -15.03 -22.08 -5.11
N MET A 257 -16.16 -21.41 -5.24
CA MET A 257 -17.19 -21.24 -4.21
C MET A 257 -18.55 -21.82 -4.65
N ALA A 258 -18.51 -22.97 -5.31
CA ALA A 258 -19.72 -23.64 -5.79
C ALA A 258 -20.50 -24.32 -4.65
N GLY A 259 -21.83 -24.39 -4.79
CA GLY A 259 -22.72 -25.21 -3.94
C GLY A 259 -23.53 -24.42 -2.91
N GLU A 260 -24.50 -25.14 -2.32
CA GLU A 260 -25.51 -24.53 -1.43
C GLU A 260 -24.90 -23.96 -0.14
N ALA A 261 -23.81 -24.52 0.37
CA ALA A 261 -23.11 -23.99 1.56
C ALA A 261 -22.62 -22.54 1.34
N TYR A 262 -22.00 -22.27 0.20
CA TYR A 262 -21.58 -20.91 -0.16
C TYR A 262 -22.77 -20.00 -0.41
N LYS A 263 -23.77 -20.46 -1.15
CA LYS A 263 -24.99 -19.69 -1.43
C LYS A 263 -25.68 -19.26 -0.13
N LYS A 264 -25.87 -20.20 0.80
CA LYS A 264 -26.42 -19.92 2.13
C LYS A 264 -25.59 -18.85 2.85
N ARG A 265 -24.28 -19.05 2.95
CA ARG A 265 -23.36 -18.12 3.61
C ARG A 265 -23.45 -16.70 3.05
N PHE A 266 -23.42 -16.54 1.73
CA PHE A 266 -23.49 -15.23 1.09
C PHE A 266 -24.88 -14.58 1.15
N THR A 267 -25.95 -15.38 1.26
CA THR A 267 -27.30 -14.88 1.44
C THR A 267 -27.53 -14.38 2.86
N GLU A 268 -27.01 -15.11 3.86
CA GLU A 268 -27.12 -14.74 5.28
C GLU A 268 -26.19 -13.61 5.68
N ASN A 269 -25.00 -13.54 5.08
CA ASN A 269 -23.98 -12.54 5.39
C ASN A 269 -23.32 -12.04 4.10
N SER A 270 -23.82 -10.94 3.54
CA SER A 270 -23.31 -10.34 2.31
C SER A 270 -21.90 -9.73 2.45
N THR A 271 -21.43 -9.51 3.68
CA THR A 271 -20.07 -9.07 3.98
C THR A 271 -19.28 -10.26 4.52
N LEU A 272 -18.66 -11.02 3.62
CA LEU A 272 -17.74 -12.05 4.04
C LEU A 272 -16.55 -11.41 4.71
N ALA A 273 -16.46 -11.51 6.02
CA ALA A 273 -15.21 -11.37 6.72
C ALA A 273 -14.32 -12.58 6.34
N ALA A 274 -13.80 -12.57 5.11
CA ALA A 274 -13.05 -13.68 4.55
C ALA A 274 -11.83 -14.04 5.41
N SER A 275 -11.20 -13.03 5.98
CA SER A 275 -10.11 -13.21 6.94
C SER A 275 -10.59 -13.90 8.21
N ASP A 276 -11.73 -13.51 8.77
CA ASP A 276 -12.24 -14.11 10.01
C ASP A 276 -12.51 -15.60 9.86
N ALA A 277 -13.06 -16.02 8.71
CA ALA A 277 -13.27 -17.44 8.41
C ALA A 277 -11.97 -18.25 8.37
N PHE A 278 -10.86 -17.64 7.97
CA PHE A 278 -9.57 -18.31 7.91
C PHE A 278 -8.81 -18.23 9.23
N ILE A 279 -8.65 -17.02 9.82
CA ILE A 279 -7.76 -16.80 10.97
C ILE A 279 -8.46 -16.90 12.34
N LYS A 280 -9.77 -16.53 12.45
CA LYS A 280 -10.48 -16.53 13.74
C LYS A 280 -11.30 -17.79 13.95
N THR A 281 -12.31 -18.03 13.11
CA THR A 281 -13.17 -19.21 13.25
C THR A 281 -12.52 -20.48 12.72
N LYS A 282 -11.51 -20.35 11.85
CA LYS A 282 -10.74 -21.45 11.24
C LYS A 282 -11.63 -22.41 10.44
N GLU A 283 -12.74 -21.92 9.89
CA GLU A 283 -13.69 -22.66 9.07
C GLU A 283 -13.27 -22.76 7.61
N ALA A 284 -12.42 -21.85 7.12
CA ALA A 284 -11.92 -21.86 5.76
C ALA A 284 -10.57 -22.60 5.64
N ALA A 285 -10.49 -23.55 4.69
CA ALA A 285 -9.29 -24.36 4.49
C ALA A 285 -8.23 -23.63 3.65
N MET A 286 -8.64 -22.83 2.68
CA MET A 286 -7.76 -22.05 1.81
C MET A 286 -8.22 -20.58 1.77
N TYR A 287 -7.26 -19.65 1.72
CA TYR A 287 -7.52 -18.21 1.64
C TYR A 287 -6.59 -17.54 0.65
N ALA A 288 -7.13 -17.06 -0.48
CA ALA A 288 -6.37 -16.19 -1.37
C ALA A 288 -6.39 -14.76 -0.84
N PHE A 289 -5.20 -14.24 -0.52
CA PHE A 289 -5.04 -12.92 0.08
C PHE A 289 -3.63 -12.37 -0.17
N PRO A 290 -3.43 -11.03 -0.11
CA PRO A 290 -2.10 -10.43 -0.20
C PRO A 290 -1.11 -11.00 0.82
N SER A 291 0.14 -11.06 0.42
CA SER A 291 1.23 -11.76 1.10
C SER A 291 1.56 -11.28 2.52
N GLN A 292 1.00 -10.16 2.97
CA GLN A 292 1.24 -9.59 4.30
C GLN A 292 0.26 -10.02 5.39
N LEU A 293 -0.61 -11.01 5.18
CA LEU A 293 -1.62 -11.44 6.16
C LEU A 293 -1.02 -11.70 7.55
N TYR A 294 0.08 -12.42 7.61
CA TYR A 294 0.74 -12.78 8.87
C TYR A 294 1.43 -11.61 9.57
N LEU A 295 1.70 -10.51 8.86
CA LEU A 295 2.23 -9.27 9.44
C LEU A 295 1.13 -8.41 10.07
N THR A 296 -0.08 -8.48 9.50
CA THR A 296 -1.23 -7.71 9.98
C THR A 296 -2.06 -8.44 11.03
N ASN A 297 -1.89 -9.77 11.15
CA ASN A 297 -2.61 -10.63 12.11
C ASN A 297 -1.65 -11.64 12.76
N PRO A 298 -0.56 -11.18 13.41
CA PRO A 298 0.50 -12.07 13.85
C PRO A 298 0.06 -13.05 14.94
N GLU A 299 -0.82 -12.66 15.83
CA GLU A 299 -1.23 -13.52 16.96
C GLU A 299 -2.17 -14.63 16.49
N GLU A 300 -3.13 -14.34 15.61
CA GLU A 300 -4.00 -15.33 15.01
C GLU A 300 -3.21 -16.34 14.17
N MET A 301 -2.23 -15.85 13.42
CA MET A 301 -1.39 -16.69 12.58
C MET A 301 -0.42 -17.56 13.39
N LYS A 302 0.06 -17.10 14.55
CA LYS A 302 0.82 -17.95 15.51
C LYS A 302 -0.01 -19.09 16.09
N ALA A 303 -1.31 -18.86 16.27
CA ALA A 303 -2.24 -19.82 16.84
C ALA A 303 -2.81 -20.83 15.82
N MET A 304 -2.21 -20.93 14.62
CA MET A 304 -2.69 -21.78 13.55
C MET A 304 -1.55 -22.51 12.83
N GLU A 305 -1.79 -23.75 12.46
CA GLU A 305 -0.89 -24.52 11.58
C GLU A 305 -1.22 -24.18 10.12
N TRP A 306 -0.38 -23.38 9.49
CA TRP A 306 -0.59 -22.90 8.13
C TRP A 306 0.69 -22.94 7.30
N ASP A 307 0.51 -22.86 6.00
CA ASP A 307 1.58 -22.58 5.06
C ASP A 307 0.99 -21.86 3.83
N ILE A 308 1.82 -21.59 2.83
CA ILE A 308 1.44 -20.90 1.60
C ILE A 308 1.90 -21.69 0.37
N VAL A 309 1.16 -21.50 -0.71
CA VAL A 309 1.59 -21.84 -2.07
C VAL A 309 1.33 -20.65 -2.99
N SER A 310 1.96 -20.67 -4.17
CA SER A 310 1.68 -19.67 -5.19
C SER A 310 0.19 -19.60 -5.49
N LEU A 311 -0.29 -18.39 -5.81
CA LEU A 311 -1.67 -18.26 -6.29
C LEU A 311 -1.90 -19.23 -7.46
N PRO A 312 -3.00 -19.99 -7.46
CA PRO A 312 -3.31 -20.88 -8.59
C PRO A 312 -3.33 -20.11 -9.92
N VAL A 313 -2.92 -20.76 -10.99
CA VAL A 313 -2.83 -20.12 -12.30
C VAL A 313 -4.05 -20.45 -13.18
N PHE A 314 -4.43 -19.52 -14.04
CA PHE A 314 -5.35 -19.83 -15.14
C PHE A 314 -4.66 -20.70 -16.18
N LYS A 315 -5.37 -21.61 -16.84
CA LYS A 315 -4.82 -22.45 -17.92
C LYS A 315 -4.25 -21.61 -19.07
N GLU A 316 -4.89 -20.46 -19.32
CA GLU A 316 -4.54 -19.50 -20.34
C GLU A 316 -3.28 -18.69 -20.00
N LEU A 317 -2.86 -18.71 -18.73
CA LEU A 317 -1.75 -17.93 -18.18
C LEU A 317 -0.81 -18.81 -17.31
N PRO A 318 -0.21 -19.88 -17.84
CA PRO A 318 0.63 -20.75 -17.06
C PRO A 318 1.85 -20.00 -16.51
N GLY A 319 2.13 -20.20 -15.20
CA GLY A 319 3.28 -19.58 -14.53
C GLY A 319 3.16 -18.06 -14.27
N VAL A 320 1.97 -17.47 -14.45
CA VAL A 320 1.72 -16.05 -14.17
C VAL A 320 0.96 -15.92 -12.85
N GLY A 321 1.52 -15.20 -11.90
CA GLY A 321 0.91 -14.85 -10.62
C GLY A 321 -0.06 -13.66 -10.74
N SER A 322 -0.48 -13.12 -9.58
CA SER A 322 -1.27 -11.89 -9.54
C SER A 322 -0.46 -10.70 -10.06
N GLN A 323 -1.13 -9.58 -10.31
CA GLN A 323 -0.46 -8.29 -10.38
C GLN A 323 0.23 -7.99 -9.05
N SER A 324 1.35 -7.28 -9.10
CA SER A 324 1.97 -6.68 -7.92
C SER A 324 1.10 -5.55 -7.37
N TYR A 325 1.18 -5.33 -6.06
CA TYR A 325 0.41 -4.28 -5.36
C TYR A 325 1.36 -3.35 -4.61
N PRO A 326 2.06 -2.47 -5.35
CA PRO A 326 3.07 -1.60 -4.76
C PRO A 326 2.47 -0.55 -3.84
N MET A 327 3.24 -0.18 -2.82
CA MET A 327 3.05 1.00 -2.00
C MET A 327 4.08 2.05 -2.42
N PHE A 328 3.59 3.15 -2.94
CA PHE A 328 4.39 4.28 -3.38
C PHE A 328 4.56 5.30 -2.26
N PHE A 329 5.73 5.92 -2.22
CA PHE A 329 6.06 7.06 -1.39
C PHE A 329 6.52 8.20 -2.29
N GLY A 330 5.90 9.37 -2.17
CA GLY A 330 6.19 10.50 -3.03
C GLY A 330 6.24 11.82 -2.29
N VAL A 331 7.07 12.72 -2.78
CA VAL A 331 7.15 14.10 -2.29
C VAL A 331 5.91 14.85 -2.75
N THR A 332 5.26 15.57 -1.84
CA THR A 332 4.09 16.39 -2.17
C THR A 332 4.49 17.82 -2.55
N LYS A 333 3.60 18.53 -3.27
CA LYS A 333 3.77 19.97 -3.52
C LYS A 333 3.74 20.83 -2.25
N LEU A 334 3.28 20.28 -1.12
CA LEU A 334 3.27 20.98 0.18
C LEU A 334 4.64 20.98 0.84
N SER A 335 5.56 20.14 0.39
CA SER A 335 6.91 20.06 0.97
C SER A 335 7.70 21.35 0.76
N LYS A 336 8.28 21.84 1.85
CA LYS A 336 9.23 22.95 1.83
C LYS A 336 10.69 22.48 1.67
N GLN A 337 10.92 21.17 1.76
CA GLN A 337 12.23 20.55 1.74
C GLN A 337 12.28 19.33 0.79
N PRO A 338 11.93 19.52 -0.50
CA PRO A 338 11.80 18.41 -1.44
C PRO A 338 13.10 17.63 -1.67
N ASP A 339 14.26 18.30 -1.58
CA ASP A 339 15.57 17.64 -1.70
C ASP A 339 15.84 16.69 -0.53
N ALA A 340 15.62 17.13 0.70
CA ALA A 340 15.75 16.27 1.88
C ALA A 340 14.77 15.10 1.86
N ALA A 341 13.54 15.34 1.42
CA ALA A 341 12.55 14.28 1.22
C ALA A 341 13.00 13.26 0.15
N ALA A 342 13.61 13.74 -0.96
CA ALA A 342 14.14 12.87 -2.01
C ALA A 342 15.35 12.03 -1.51
N GLU A 343 16.21 12.57 -0.66
CA GLU A 343 17.32 11.82 -0.02
C GLU A 343 16.79 10.69 0.87
N VAL A 344 15.75 10.96 1.66
CA VAL A 344 15.09 9.94 2.47
C VAL A 344 14.46 8.87 1.58
N LEU A 345 13.77 9.23 0.51
CA LEU A 345 13.20 8.28 -0.43
C LEU A 345 14.29 7.47 -1.15
N LYS A 346 15.43 8.09 -1.52
CA LYS A 346 16.59 7.38 -2.07
C LYS A 346 17.09 6.30 -1.11
N TYR A 347 17.19 6.62 0.18
CA TYR A 347 17.56 5.63 1.20
C TYR A 347 16.52 4.52 1.30
N MET A 348 15.21 4.84 1.33
CA MET A 348 14.15 3.85 1.44
C MET A 348 14.11 2.86 0.28
N VAL A 349 14.62 3.23 -0.89
CA VAL A 349 14.76 2.31 -2.05
C VAL A 349 16.18 1.78 -2.23
N SER A 350 17.09 2.01 -1.29
CA SER A 350 18.42 1.40 -1.29
C SER A 350 18.38 -0.06 -0.87
N GLU A 351 19.37 -0.84 -1.29
CA GLU A 351 19.48 -2.25 -0.90
C GLU A 351 19.61 -2.41 0.63
N GLU A 352 20.31 -1.48 1.30
CA GLU A 352 20.44 -1.44 2.77
C GLU A 352 19.07 -1.42 3.46
N PHE A 353 18.22 -0.47 3.08
CA PHE A 353 16.89 -0.36 3.66
C PHE A 353 15.98 -1.54 3.28
N GLN A 354 16.03 -1.93 2.02
CA GLN A 354 15.19 -3.00 1.48
C GLN A 354 15.53 -4.38 2.07
N LEU A 355 16.80 -4.66 2.40
CA LEU A 355 17.21 -5.84 3.18
C LEU A 355 16.54 -5.84 4.57
N GLY A 356 16.58 -4.72 5.28
CA GLY A 356 15.95 -4.59 6.60
C GLY A 356 14.43 -4.77 6.53
N LEU A 357 13.79 -4.22 5.50
CA LEU A 357 12.35 -4.35 5.28
C LEU A 357 11.95 -5.79 4.92
N ALA A 358 12.72 -6.44 4.03
CA ALA A 358 12.49 -7.83 3.63
C ALA A 358 12.65 -8.80 4.80
N ARG A 359 13.66 -8.63 5.65
CA ARG A 359 13.84 -9.45 6.86
C ARG A 359 12.64 -9.41 7.80
N LYS A 360 11.93 -8.28 7.84
CA LYS A 360 10.68 -8.09 8.59
C LYS A 360 9.43 -8.64 7.87
N GLY A 361 9.59 -9.24 6.68
CA GLY A 361 8.52 -9.92 5.95
C GLY A 361 7.77 -9.08 4.92
N TRP A 362 8.25 -7.88 4.60
CA TRP A 362 7.71 -7.10 3.48
C TRP A 362 8.41 -7.43 2.17
N MET A 363 7.65 -7.60 1.10
CA MET A 363 8.23 -7.79 -0.23
C MET A 363 8.86 -6.49 -0.71
N SER A 364 10.11 -6.59 -1.12
CA SER A 364 10.88 -5.49 -1.71
C SER A 364 10.36 -5.13 -3.10
N SER A 365 10.49 -3.86 -3.44
CA SER A 365 10.33 -3.38 -4.82
C SER A 365 11.54 -3.67 -5.72
N LEU A 366 12.68 -4.09 -5.15
CA LEU A 366 13.91 -4.38 -5.89
C LEU A 366 13.95 -5.80 -6.43
N THR A 367 14.62 -5.98 -7.56
CA THR A 367 14.89 -7.31 -8.15
C THR A 367 16.07 -8.04 -7.53
N SER A 368 16.70 -7.51 -6.47
CA SER A 368 17.87 -8.07 -5.79
C SER A 368 17.61 -9.48 -5.23
N GLU A 369 18.44 -10.44 -5.62
CA GLU A 369 18.37 -11.81 -5.08
C GLU A 369 18.74 -11.86 -3.59
N ALA A 370 19.70 -11.04 -3.15
CA ALA A 370 20.07 -10.93 -1.74
C ALA A 370 18.88 -10.51 -0.88
N VAL A 371 18.11 -9.53 -1.34
CA VAL A 371 16.89 -9.05 -0.66
C VAL A 371 15.82 -10.13 -0.65
N ARG A 372 15.62 -10.86 -1.75
CA ARG A 372 14.65 -11.99 -1.81
C ARG A 372 15.01 -13.10 -0.83
N LYS A 373 16.30 -13.46 -0.72
CA LYS A 373 16.78 -14.48 0.24
C LYS A 373 16.63 -14.06 1.69
N ALA A 374 16.62 -12.76 1.97
CA ALA A 374 16.45 -12.22 3.31
C ALA A 374 14.99 -12.19 3.80
N TYR A 375 14.03 -12.49 2.93
CA TYR A 375 12.60 -12.35 3.23
C TYR A 375 12.18 -13.13 4.48
N ALA A 376 11.48 -12.44 5.39
CA ALA A 376 10.89 -12.96 6.62
C ALA A 376 11.87 -13.61 7.64
N GLN A 377 13.19 -13.44 7.49
CA GLN A 377 14.18 -14.07 8.37
C GLN A 377 14.09 -13.61 9.84
N ASP A 378 13.60 -12.38 10.09
CA ASP A 378 13.44 -11.83 11.43
C ASP A 378 12.01 -12.01 11.98
N THR A 379 11.16 -12.78 11.28
CA THR A 379 9.80 -13.10 11.72
C THR A 379 9.72 -14.45 12.40
N PRO A 380 8.72 -14.71 13.26
CA PRO A 380 8.49 -16.03 13.83
C PRO A 380 8.02 -17.08 12.81
N PHE A 381 7.79 -16.68 11.55
CA PHE A 381 7.22 -17.50 10.47
C PHE A 381 8.25 -17.85 9.38
N LYS A 382 9.55 -17.81 9.69
CA LYS A 382 10.66 -17.99 8.73
C LYS A 382 10.71 -19.34 8.01
N ASP A 383 9.92 -20.31 8.44
CA ASP A 383 9.85 -21.69 7.95
C ASP A 383 8.82 -21.92 6.83
N LYS A 384 8.09 -20.88 6.40
CA LYS A 384 7.03 -21.01 5.40
C LYS A 384 7.57 -21.05 3.96
N ASN A 385 6.76 -21.53 3.03
CA ASN A 385 7.13 -21.66 1.61
C ASN A 385 7.17 -20.29 0.89
N TYR A 386 8.07 -19.40 1.28
CA TYR A 386 8.17 -18.06 0.67
C TYR A 386 8.62 -18.04 -0.79
N LYS A 387 9.06 -19.16 -1.36
CA LYS A 387 9.30 -19.27 -2.81
C LYS A 387 8.03 -18.97 -3.62
N ALA A 388 6.88 -19.30 -3.05
CA ALA A 388 5.56 -19.05 -3.63
C ALA A 388 5.29 -17.58 -3.99
N LEU A 389 5.97 -16.63 -3.33
CA LEU A 389 5.81 -15.18 -3.55
C LEU A 389 6.47 -14.69 -4.84
N PHE A 390 7.49 -15.39 -5.33
CA PHE A 390 8.37 -14.89 -6.38
C PHE A 390 8.02 -15.49 -7.76
N VAL A 391 6.75 -15.77 -7.98
CA VAL A 391 6.22 -16.10 -9.30
C VAL A 391 6.19 -14.85 -10.17
N LYS A 392 6.37 -14.99 -11.49
CA LYS A 392 6.30 -13.86 -12.43
C LYS A 392 4.96 -13.12 -12.25
N PRO A 393 4.96 -11.84 -11.90
CA PRO A 393 3.72 -11.10 -11.76
C PRO A 393 3.09 -10.80 -13.11
N ALA A 394 1.77 -10.69 -13.15
CA ALA A 394 1.05 -10.11 -14.26
C ALA A 394 1.37 -8.60 -14.34
N PRO A 395 1.41 -7.98 -15.54
CA PRO A 395 1.51 -6.53 -15.68
C PRO A 395 0.40 -5.83 -14.89
N ILE A 396 0.70 -4.70 -14.26
CA ILE A 396 -0.32 -3.96 -13.52
C ILE A 396 -1.22 -3.22 -14.52
N ALA A 397 -2.53 -3.38 -14.35
CA ALA A 397 -3.51 -2.80 -15.27
C ALA A 397 -3.61 -1.27 -15.13
N TYR A 398 -3.94 -0.61 -16.24
CA TYR A 398 -4.28 0.82 -16.25
C TYR A 398 -5.44 1.13 -15.27
N ALA A 399 -5.28 2.20 -14.53
CA ALA A 399 -6.27 2.70 -13.58
C ALA A 399 -6.31 4.23 -13.63
N PRO A 400 -7.37 4.84 -14.20
CA PRO A 400 -7.53 6.29 -14.19
C PRO A 400 -7.77 6.81 -12.76
N GLU A 401 -7.65 8.13 -12.57
CA GLU A 401 -7.81 8.80 -11.26
C GLU A 401 -9.07 8.37 -10.51
N TYR A 402 -10.18 8.21 -11.21
CA TYR A 402 -11.48 7.83 -10.63
C TYR A 402 -11.68 6.30 -10.47
N ASP A 403 -10.70 5.48 -10.85
CA ASP A 403 -10.78 4.01 -10.79
C ASP A 403 -11.18 3.46 -9.40
N PRO A 404 -10.71 4.02 -8.27
CA PRO A 404 -11.13 3.53 -6.96
C PRO A 404 -12.64 3.57 -6.73
N SER A 405 -13.37 4.50 -7.37
CA SER A 405 -14.83 4.60 -7.25
C SER A 405 -15.58 3.47 -7.97
N LEU A 406 -14.93 2.77 -8.90
CA LEU A 406 -15.54 1.71 -9.71
C LEU A 406 -15.53 0.34 -9.06
N ILE A 407 -14.74 0.14 -8.02
CA ILE A 407 -14.50 -1.20 -7.46
C ILE A 407 -15.80 -1.88 -6.99
N SER A 408 -16.73 -1.13 -6.42
CA SER A 408 -18.02 -1.65 -5.98
C SER A 408 -18.87 -2.21 -7.14
N ASN A 409 -18.81 -1.56 -8.31
CA ASN A 409 -19.51 -2.03 -9.51
C ASN A 409 -18.95 -3.39 -9.99
N TYR A 410 -17.64 -3.63 -9.80
CA TYR A 410 -16.98 -4.87 -10.15
C TYR A 410 -17.09 -5.96 -9.07
N ILE A 411 -17.33 -5.61 -7.80
CA ILE A 411 -17.60 -6.56 -6.72
C ILE A 411 -19.02 -7.16 -6.87
N LYS A 412 -19.99 -6.36 -7.30
CA LYS A 412 -21.40 -6.74 -7.34
C LYS A 412 -21.69 -8.02 -8.14
N PRO A 413 -21.16 -8.26 -9.37
CA PRO A 413 -21.41 -9.49 -10.11
C PRO A 413 -20.97 -10.75 -9.37
N ALA A 414 -19.85 -10.71 -8.64
CA ALA A 414 -19.42 -11.83 -7.82
C ALA A 414 -20.44 -12.13 -6.70
N LEU A 415 -20.94 -11.10 -6.02
CA LEU A 415 -21.92 -11.25 -4.96
C LEU A 415 -23.26 -11.76 -5.50
N ASP A 416 -23.74 -11.20 -6.61
CA ASP A 416 -25.00 -11.62 -7.24
C ASP A 416 -24.97 -13.10 -7.64
N MET A 417 -23.83 -13.54 -8.20
CA MET A 417 -23.62 -14.94 -8.58
C MET A 417 -23.57 -15.85 -7.34
N LEU A 418 -22.81 -15.48 -6.32
CA LEU A 418 -22.68 -16.25 -5.08
C LEU A 418 -23.97 -16.35 -4.29
N GLN A 419 -24.83 -15.32 -4.37
CA GLN A 419 -26.16 -15.32 -3.76
C GLN A 419 -27.24 -16.00 -4.62
N GLY A 420 -26.92 -16.33 -5.88
CA GLY A 420 -27.87 -16.87 -6.83
C GLY A 420 -29.02 -15.92 -7.18
N LYS A 421 -28.78 -14.59 -7.12
CA LYS A 421 -29.82 -13.57 -7.37
C LYS A 421 -30.13 -13.42 -8.85
N VAL A 422 -29.11 -13.37 -9.67
CA VAL A 422 -29.20 -13.25 -11.13
C VAL A 422 -28.09 -14.06 -11.78
N ASP A 423 -28.27 -14.44 -13.04
CA ASP A 423 -27.19 -15.07 -13.80
C ASP A 423 -26.02 -14.08 -14.07
N LEU A 424 -24.85 -14.64 -14.32
CA LEU A 424 -23.63 -13.83 -14.47
C LEU A 424 -23.74 -12.84 -15.64
N ASN A 425 -24.26 -13.24 -16.81
CA ASN A 425 -24.32 -12.34 -17.97
C ASN A 425 -25.21 -11.11 -17.67
N THR A 426 -26.37 -11.34 -17.02
CA THR A 426 -27.24 -10.25 -16.55
C THR A 426 -26.53 -9.35 -15.56
N SER A 427 -25.80 -9.93 -14.58
CA SER A 427 -25.10 -9.14 -13.59
C SER A 427 -23.95 -8.32 -14.19
N LEU A 428 -23.17 -8.88 -15.16
CA LEU A 428 -22.11 -8.13 -15.87
C LEU A 428 -22.68 -6.94 -16.65
N ARG A 429 -23.83 -7.12 -17.34
CA ARG A 429 -24.49 -6.03 -18.05
C ARG A 429 -24.96 -4.93 -17.09
N MET A 430 -25.60 -5.30 -16.00
CA MET A 430 -26.03 -4.33 -14.97
C MET A 430 -24.83 -3.57 -14.37
N ALA A 431 -23.73 -4.26 -14.13
CA ALA A 431 -22.52 -3.65 -13.61
C ALA A 431 -21.88 -2.67 -14.61
N GLU A 432 -21.91 -2.95 -15.92
CA GLU A 432 -21.48 -2.03 -16.97
C GLU A 432 -22.31 -0.73 -16.98
N GLU A 433 -23.64 -0.85 -16.86
CA GLU A 433 -24.54 0.28 -16.79
C GLU A 433 -24.24 1.18 -15.58
N GLU A 434 -24.07 0.58 -14.39
CA GLU A 434 -23.75 1.32 -13.16
C GLU A 434 -22.32 1.89 -13.18
N ALA A 435 -21.33 1.16 -13.69
CA ALA A 435 -19.98 1.68 -13.86
C ALA A 435 -19.93 2.87 -14.83
N THR A 436 -20.75 2.83 -15.89
CA THR A 436 -20.89 3.97 -16.83
C THR A 436 -21.41 5.22 -16.13
N LYS A 437 -22.44 5.08 -15.27
CA LYS A 437 -22.96 6.19 -14.46
C LYS A 437 -21.89 6.74 -13.51
N THR A 438 -21.15 5.86 -12.85
CA THR A 438 -20.06 6.22 -11.94
C THR A 438 -18.98 7.02 -12.67
N ILE A 439 -18.55 6.55 -13.85
CA ILE A 439 -17.56 7.25 -14.70
C ILE A 439 -18.06 8.65 -15.10
N ASN A 440 -19.29 8.75 -15.58
CA ASN A 440 -19.86 10.03 -16.00
C ASN A 440 -19.93 11.01 -14.83
N SER A 441 -20.33 10.54 -13.65
CA SER A 441 -20.37 11.37 -12.44
C SER A 441 -18.99 11.82 -11.98
N ALA A 442 -17.97 10.97 -12.12
CA ALA A 442 -16.59 11.31 -11.77
C ALA A 442 -15.99 12.36 -12.73
N LYS A 443 -16.28 12.24 -14.02
CA LYS A 443 -15.80 13.19 -15.04
C LYS A 443 -16.49 14.54 -15.02
N ALA A 444 -17.65 14.64 -14.37
CA ALA A 444 -18.42 15.91 -14.25
C ALA A 444 -17.98 16.77 -13.04
N LYS A 445 -17.12 16.23 -12.18
CA LYS A 445 -16.53 16.95 -11.03
C LYS A 445 -15.20 17.59 -11.42
#